data_518f7eb5ae93fd3202dc696992368e15
#
_entry.id   518f7eb5ae93fd3202dc696992368e15
#
_cell.length_a   1.000
_cell.length_b   1.000
_cell.length_c   1.000
_cell.angle_alpha   90.00
_cell.angle_beta   90.00
_cell.angle_gamma   90.00
#
_symmetry.space_group_name_H-M   'P 1'
#
loop_
_entity.id
_entity.type
_entity.pdbx_description
1 polymer ?
#
loop_
_entity_poly.entity_id
_entity_poly.type
_entity_poly.pdbx_seq_one_letter_code
_entity_poly.pdbx_strand_id
1 'polypeptide(L)'
;MKTSTSFGKLYLIPTTMGDCDPMDVLPQTIKRCIDLIDYYVVENDKTARKSIKGVSPEKKQSELKLFVLNKHTETKEHLDFIKPLLEGYNMGLMSEAGCPGVADPGAVIVKLAHDRGIQVIPLVGPSSILLAMMASAMNGQSFTFHGYLSIEKDEKKSSFKTLERI
;
A
#
# COMPACT_ATOMS: atom_id res chain seq x y z
N MET A 1 -15.05 -26.52 -23.19
CA MET A 1 -13.83 -26.27 -22.41
C MET A 1 -13.86 -24.82 -22.00
N LYS A 2 -13.99 -24.50 -20.70
CA LYS A 2 -13.84 -23.13 -20.20
C LYS A 2 -12.37 -22.79 -20.26
N THR A 3 -11.97 -21.85 -21.11
CA THR A 3 -10.65 -21.24 -21.04
C THR A 3 -10.54 -20.58 -19.67
N SER A 4 -9.70 -21.10 -18.79
CA SER A 4 -9.41 -20.48 -17.51
C SER A 4 -8.65 -19.18 -17.79
N THR A 5 -9.35 -18.09 -17.92
CA THR A 5 -8.73 -16.77 -17.81
C THR A 5 -8.20 -16.67 -16.39
N SER A 6 -6.89 -16.76 -16.23
CA SER A 6 -6.27 -16.54 -14.92
C SER A 6 -6.50 -15.09 -14.52
N PHE A 7 -6.94 -14.86 -13.27
CA PHE A 7 -7.04 -13.52 -12.72
C PHE A 7 -5.69 -12.79 -12.79
N GLY A 8 -5.74 -11.48 -12.87
CA GLY A 8 -4.56 -10.64 -12.66
C GLY A 8 -4.05 -10.75 -11.22
N LYS A 9 -2.90 -10.14 -10.94
CA LYS A 9 -2.25 -10.15 -9.64
C LYS A 9 -2.29 -8.76 -9.01
N LEU A 10 -2.53 -8.70 -7.70
CA LEU A 10 -2.47 -7.46 -6.92
C LEU A 10 -1.07 -7.31 -6.32
N TYR A 11 -0.33 -6.30 -6.74
CA TYR A 11 0.99 -5.97 -6.22
C TYR A 11 0.87 -4.87 -5.17
N LEU A 12 1.35 -5.13 -3.96
CA LEU A 12 1.45 -4.13 -2.91
C LEU A 12 2.77 -3.40 -3.11
N ILE A 13 2.70 -2.17 -3.63
CA ILE A 13 3.86 -1.40 -4.09
C ILE A 13 4.21 -0.34 -3.06
N PRO A 14 5.33 -0.48 -2.33
CA PRO A 14 5.80 0.54 -1.40
C PRO A 14 6.18 1.84 -2.09
N THR A 15 6.04 2.94 -1.34
CA THR A 15 6.49 4.29 -1.72
C THR A 15 7.59 4.77 -0.78
N THR A 16 8.26 5.87 -1.11
CA THR A 16 9.22 6.52 -0.22
C THR A 16 8.52 7.07 1.03
N MET A 17 9.23 7.18 2.15
CA MET A 17 8.70 7.76 3.39
C MET A 17 9.12 9.22 3.60
N GLY A 18 9.74 9.83 2.61
CA GLY A 18 10.22 11.20 2.67
C GLY A 18 10.65 11.69 1.30
N ASP A 19 11.19 12.89 1.26
CA ASP A 19 11.70 13.51 0.03
C ASP A 19 13.13 13.02 -0.22
N CYS A 20 13.25 11.93 -0.94
CA CYS A 20 14.51 11.30 -1.34
C CYS A 20 14.39 10.74 -2.76
N ASP A 21 15.53 10.40 -3.37
CA ASP A 21 15.50 9.64 -4.62
C ASP A 21 14.86 8.26 -4.35
N PRO A 22 13.80 7.89 -5.05
CA PRO A 22 13.18 6.57 -4.87
C PRO A 22 14.16 5.41 -5.03
N MET A 23 15.16 5.54 -5.89
CA MET A 23 16.13 4.47 -6.17
C MET A 23 17.14 4.26 -5.04
N ASP A 24 17.24 5.19 -4.09
CA ASP A 24 18.08 5.00 -2.89
C ASP A 24 17.43 4.06 -1.86
N VAL A 25 16.10 3.94 -1.87
CA VAL A 25 15.36 3.21 -0.83
C VAL A 25 14.41 2.13 -1.37
N LEU A 26 14.08 2.16 -2.66
CA LEU A 26 13.18 1.18 -3.27
C LEU A 26 13.96 0.19 -4.15
N PRO A 27 13.72 -1.13 -4.00
CA PRO A 27 14.33 -2.13 -4.87
C PRO A 27 13.94 -1.95 -6.34
N GLN A 28 14.86 -2.30 -7.25
CA GLN A 28 14.60 -2.25 -8.71
C GLN A 28 13.39 -3.09 -9.16
N THR A 29 12.97 -4.06 -8.35
CA THR A 29 11.74 -4.84 -8.61
C THR A 29 10.51 -3.96 -8.64
N ILE A 30 10.48 -2.87 -7.86
CA ILE A 30 9.37 -1.90 -7.85
C ILE A 30 9.29 -1.18 -9.20
N LYS A 31 10.43 -0.71 -9.72
CA LYS A 31 10.46 -0.10 -11.07
C LYS A 31 9.92 -1.06 -12.12
N ARG A 32 10.38 -2.32 -12.13
CA ARG A 32 9.90 -3.34 -13.08
C ARG A 32 8.39 -3.59 -12.97
N CYS A 33 7.84 -3.60 -11.75
CA CYS A 33 6.40 -3.72 -11.56
C CYS A 33 5.65 -2.51 -12.10
N ILE A 34 6.12 -1.30 -11.80
CA ILE A 34 5.52 -0.05 -12.29
C ILE A 34 5.53 0.03 -13.81
N ASP A 35 6.62 -0.39 -14.45
CA ASP A 35 6.74 -0.39 -15.91
C ASP A 35 5.66 -1.28 -16.57
N LEU A 36 5.25 -2.36 -15.92
CA LEU A 36 4.31 -3.36 -16.45
C LEU A 36 2.85 -3.15 -16.07
N ILE A 37 2.55 -2.27 -15.09
CA ILE A 37 1.21 -2.11 -14.53
C ILE A 37 0.66 -0.74 -14.91
N ASP A 38 -0.60 -0.70 -15.39
CA ASP A 38 -1.30 0.55 -15.71
C ASP A 38 -2.45 0.84 -14.74
N TYR A 39 -2.96 -0.17 -14.04
CA TYR A 39 -4.07 -0.06 -13.10
C TYR A 39 -3.58 0.04 -11.67
N TYR A 40 -4.06 1.02 -10.92
CA TYR A 40 -3.65 1.22 -9.53
C TYR A 40 -4.83 1.58 -8.65
N VAL A 41 -4.82 1.08 -7.42
CA VAL A 41 -5.59 1.64 -6.32
C VAL A 41 -4.64 2.49 -5.47
N VAL A 42 -5.02 3.74 -5.22
CA VAL A 42 -4.16 4.75 -4.58
C VAL A 42 -4.98 5.59 -3.59
N GLU A 43 -4.34 6.16 -2.58
CA GLU A 43 -5.02 7.07 -1.65
C GLU A 43 -5.25 8.46 -2.27
N ASN A 44 -4.31 8.91 -3.10
CA ASN A 44 -4.36 10.21 -3.75
C ASN A 44 -3.73 10.13 -5.15
N ASP A 45 -4.47 10.60 -6.17
CA ASP A 45 -4.03 10.55 -7.58
C ASP A 45 -2.74 11.34 -7.81
N LYS A 46 -2.64 12.56 -7.26
CA LYS A 46 -1.51 13.47 -7.51
C LYS A 46 -0.20 12.93 -6.94
N THR A 47 -0.23 12.44 -5.70
CA THR A 47 0.96 11.89 -5.04
C THR A 47 1.38 10.57 -5.67
N ALA A 48 0.43 9.71 -6.02
CA ALA A 48 0.71 8.46 -6.72
C ALA A 48 1.38 8.69 -8.08
N ARG A 49 0.87 9.62 -8.89
CA ARG A 49 1.50 9.99 -10.17
C ARG A 49 2.91 10.53 -9.98
N LYS A 50 3.13 11.38 -8.95
CA LYS A 50 4.48 11.87 -8.62
C LYS A 50 5.41 10.72 -8.28
N SER A 51 4.98 9.77 -7.44
CA SER A 51 5.75 8.60 -7.04
C SER A 51 6.07 7.68 -8.22
N ILE A 52 5.07 7.35 -9.04
CA ILE A 52 5.25 6.53 -10.24
C ILE A 52 6.26 7.19 -11.21
N LYS A 53 6.12 8.49 -11.44
CA LYS A 53 7.04 9.25 -12.31
C LYS A 53 8.46 9.30 -11.73
N GLY A 54 8.61 9.40 -10.42
CA GLY A 54 9.93 9.38 -9.75
C GLY A 54 10.64 8.05 -9.91
N VAL A 55 9.91 6.93 -9.83
CA VAL A 55 10.47 5.58 -9.98
C VAL A 55 10.68 5.21 -11.46
N SER A 56 9.74 5.59 -12.33
CA SER A 56 9.76 5.29 -13.76
C SER A 56 9.41 6.54 -14.57
N PRO A 57 10.41 7.40 -14.87
CA PRO A 57 10.21 8.62 -15.66
C PRO A 57 9.64 8.38 -17.07
N GLU A 58 9.93 7.21 -17.65
CA GLU A 58 9.49 6.79 -18.98
C GLU A 58 7.99 6.44 -19.03
N LYS A 59 7.40 6.11 -17.85
CA LYS A 59 5.99 5.67 -17.78
C LYS A 59 5.05 6.80 -18.16
N LYS A 60 4.25 6.58 -19.20
CA LYS A 60 3.29 7.58 -19.68
C LYS A 60 2.15 7.78 -18.69
N GLN A 61 2.07 8.96 -18.12
CA GLN A 61 1.06 9.31 -17.12
C GLN A 61 -0.39 9.24 -17.66
N SER A 62 -0.59 9.40 -18.97
CA SER A 62 -1.90 9.29 -19.64
C SER A 62 -2.42 7.86 -19.73
N GLU A 63 -1.55 6.85 -19.62
CA GLU A 63 -1.94 5.43 -19.67
C GLU A 63 -2.36 4.91 -18.28
N LEU A 64 -2.05 5.64 -17.20
CA LEU A 64 -2.37 5.25 -15.84
C LEU A 64 -3.88 5.35 -15.55
N LYS A 65 -4.44 4.28 -15.04
CA LYS A 65 -5.83 4.15 -14.59
C LYS A 65 -5.84 4.03 -13.07
N LEU A 66 -6.11 5.14 -12.40
CA LEU A 66 -6.04 5.26 -10.94
C LEU A 66 -7.43 5.22 -10.33
N PHE A 67 -7.64 4.31 -9.38
CA PHE A 67 -8.82 4.23 -8.53
C PHE A 67 -8.47 4.82 -7.17
N VAL A 68 -9.14 5.91 -6.80
CA VAL A 68 -8.83 6.61 -5.54
C VAL A 68 -9.62 6.00 -4.40
N LEU A 69 -8.91 5.40 -3.44
CA LEU A 69 -9.45 4.79 -2.23
C LEU A 69 -9.12 5.67 -1.03
N ASN A 70 -10.12 6.34 -0.49
CA ASN A 70 -9.98 7.17 0.70
C ASN A 70 -11.17 7.00 1.66
N LYS A 71 -11.15 7.73 2.78
CA LYS A 71 -12.22 7.65 3.80
C LYS A 71 -13.64 8.01 3.33
N HIS A 72 -13.78 8.57 2.13
CA HIS A 72 -15.06 8.94 1.54
C HIS A 72 -15.55 7.91 0.51
N THR A 73 -14.71 6.93 0.15
CA THR A 73 -15.05 5.90 -0.82
C THR A 73 -16.10 4.96 -0.23
N GLU A 74 -17.22 4.79 -0.92
CA GLU A 74 -18.29 3.90 -0.46
C GLU A 74 -17.91 2.43 -0.67
N THR A 75 -18.35 1.56 0.24
CA THR A 75 -18.05 0.11 0.21
C THR A 75 -18.44 -0.56 -1.11
N LYS A 76 -19.51 -0.09 -1.75
CA LYS A 76 -19.95 -0.63 -3.05
C LYS A 76 -18.94 -0.38 -4.18
N GLU A 77 -18.19 0.72 -4.12
CA GLU A 77 -17.19 1.08 -5.13
C GLU A 77 -15.95 0.18 -5.07
N HIS A 78 -15.66 -0.40 -3.91
CA HIS A 78 -14.50 -1.29 -3.74
C HIS A 78 -14.52 -2.48 -4.70
N LEU A 79 -15.71 -2.98 -5.05
CA LEU A 79 -15.84 -4.07 -6.03
C LEU A 79 -15.48 -3.63 -7.44
N ASP A 80 -15.77 -2.37 -7.79
CA ASP A 80 -15.41 -1.81 -9.08
C ASP A 80 -13.89 -1.67 -9.24
N PHE A 81 -13.19 -1.37 -8.13
CA PHE A 81 -11.74 -1.21 -8.13
C PHE A 81 -10.99 -2.50 -8.47
N ILE A 82 -11.54 -3.67 -8.14
CA ILE A 82 -10.89 -4.95 -8.44
C ILE A 82 -11.35 -5.58 -9.77
N LYS A 83 -12.27 -4.95 -10.51
CA LYS A 83 -12.73 -5.47 -11.82
C LYS A 83 -11.58 -5.78 -12.77
N PRO A 84 -10.56 -4.91 -12.96
CA PRO A 84 -9.45 -5.23 -13.85
C PRO A 84 -8.71 -6.51 -13.45
N LEU A 85 -8.58 -6.80 -12.14
CA LEU A 85 -7.99 -8.06 -11.68
C LEU A 85 -8.80 -9.28 -12.12
N LEU A 86 -10.13 -9.18 -12.05
CA LEU A 86 -11.03 -10.25 -12.50
C LEU A 86 -11.00 -10.46 -14.02
N GLU A 87 -10.64 -9.41 -14.76
CA GLU A 87 -10.45 -9.42 -16.21
C GLU A 87 -9.05 -9.90 -16.63
N GLY A 88 -8.15 -10.18 -15.68
CA GLY A 88 -6.81 -10.69 -15.93
C GLY A 88 -5.71 -9.61 -15.97
N TYR A 89 -6.03 -8.34 -15.72
CA TYR A 89 -5.02 -7.28 -15.64
C TYR A 89 -4.35 -7.26 -14.27
N ASN A 90 -3.04 -7.04 -14.25
CA ASN A 90 -2.31 -6.79 -13.00
C ASN A 90 -2.61 -5.38 -12.48
N MET A 91 -2.65 -5.25 -11.15
CA MET A 91 -2.87 -3.96 -10.50
C MET A 91 -1.85 -3.70 -9.40
N GLY A 92 -1.52 -2.43 -9.20
CA GLY A 92 -0.77 -1.95 -8.05
C GLY A 92 -1.69 -1.40 -6.96
N LEU A 93 -1.35 -1.62 -5.70
CA LEU A 93 -1.90 -0.91 -4.54
C LEU A 93 -0.78 -0.09 -3.95
N MET A 94 -0.97 1.22 -3.81
CA MET A 94 0.03 2.16 -3.28
C MET A 94 -0.58 3.01 -2.18
N SER A 95 0.16 3.17 -1.09
CA SER A 95 -0.12 4.16 -0.03
C SER A 95 0.61 5.48 -0.26
N GLU A 96 0.34 6.48 0.55
CA GLU A 96 1.05 7.77 0.50
C GLU A 96 2.51 7.66 0.94
N ALA A 97 2.82 6.73 1.88
CA ALA A 97 4.18 6.53 2.38
C ALA A 97 4.40 5.09 2.87
N GLY A 98 5.54 4.51 2.55
CA GLY A 98 5.95 3.19 3.01
C GLY A 98 5.18 2.03 2.40
N CYS A 99 4.96 0.97 3.18
CA CYS A 99 4.32 -0.26 2.74
C CYS A 99 2.79 -0.14 2.78
N PRO A 100 2.08 -0.37 1.67
CA PRO A 100 0.62 -0.30 1.64
C PRO A 100 -0.05 -1.46 2.41
N GLY A 101 -1.27 -1.23 2.89
CA GLY A 101 -2.04 -2.20 3.68
C GLY A 101 -1.73 -2.17 5.18
N VAL A 102 -0.82 -1.29 5.63
CA VAL A 102 -0.44 -1.12 7.03
C VAL A 102 -0.81 0.28 7.50
N ALA A 103 -1.83 0.39 8.34
CA ALA A 103 -2.38 1.66 8.84
C ALA A 103 -2.88 2.61 7.73
N ASP A 104 -3.33 2.04 6.62
CA ASP A 104 -3.92 2.73 5.48
C ASP A 104 -5.22 2.03 5.02
N PRO A 105 -6.04 2.65 4.15
CA PRO A 105 -7.30 2.07 3.69
C PRO A 105 -7.12 0.86 2.76
N GLY A 106 -5.91 0.56 2.27
CA GLY A 106 -5.65 -0.48 1.28
C GLY A 106 -5.99 -1.90 1.73
N ALA A 107 -6.02 -2.15 3.05
CA ALA A 107 -6.33 -3.47 3.61
C ALA A 107 -7.67 -4.03 3.12
N VAL A 108 -8.67 -3.19 2.83
CA VAL A 108 -9.97 -3.63 2.30
C VAL A 108 -9.84 -4.23 0.90
N ILE A 109 -8.99 -3.69 0.05
CA ILE A 109 -8.73 -4.20 -1.30
C ILE A 109 -7.98 -5.52 -1.24
N VAL A 110 -7.02 -5.64 -0.33
CA VAL A 110 -6.29 -6.90 -0.08
C VAL A 110 -7.27 -7.98 0.36
N LYS A 111 -8.17 -7.67 1.31
CA LYS A 111 -9.22 -8.61 1.73
C LYS A 111 -10.10 -9.05 0.55
N LEU A 112 -10.58 -8.11 -0.25
CA LEU A 112 -11.42 -8.43 -1.42
C LEU A 112 -10.68 -9.29 -2.45
N ALA A 113 -9.38 -9.07 -2.65
CA ALA A 113 -8.56 -9.89 -3.52
C ALA A 113 -8.49 -11.33 -3.00
N HIS A 114 -8.23 -11.54 -1.71
CA HIS A 114 -8.23 -12.86 -1.08
C HIS A 114 -9.61 -13.55 -1.16
N ASP A 115 -10.69 -12.83 -0.87
CA ASP A 115 -12.07 -13.35 -0.94
C ASP A 115 -12.45 -13.83 -2.38
N ARG A 116 -11.74 -13.37 -3.40
CA ARG A 116 -11.92 -13.74 -4.83
C ARG A 116 -10.86 -14.69 -5.36
N GLY A 117 -9.94 -15.16 -4.52
CA GLY A 117 -8.85 -16.06 -4.94
C GLY A 117 -7.81 -15.38 -5.83
N ILE A 118 -7.72 -14.03 -5.79
CA ILE A 118 -6.72 -13.25 -6.52
C ILE A 118 -5.40 -13.31 -5.76
N GLN A 119 -4.31 -13.57 -6.48
CA GLN A 119 -2.97 -13.59 -5.87
C GLN A 119 -2.54 -12.19 -5.46
N VAL A 120 -2.19 -12.02 -4.18
CA VAL A 120 -1.61 -10.79 -3.61
C VAL A 120 -0.10 -10.96 -3.48
N ILE A 121 0.66 -10.00 -3.97
CA ILE A 121 2.13 -10.02 -3.99
C ILE A 121 2.66 -8.78 -3.27
N PRO A 122 3.05 -8.88 -1.99
CA PRO A 122 3.71 -7.79 -1.30
C PRO A 122 5.14 -7.61 -1.83
N LEU A 123 5.53 -6.36 -2.09
CA LEU A 123 6.88 -6.01 -2.49
C LEU A 123 7.65 -5.45 -1.30
N VAL A 124 8.96 -5.70 -1.28
CA VAL A 124 9.85 -5.18 -0.24
C VAL A 124 9.97 -3.65 -0.36
N GLY A 125 9.88 -2.96 0.76
CA GLY A 125 10.03 -1.51 0.81
C GLY A 125 10.19 -0.96 2.23
N PRO A 126 10.34 0.36 2.38
CA PRO A 126 10.57 1.01 3.66
C PRO A 126 9.34 0.93 4.57
N SER A 127 9.59 0.78 5.87
CA SER A 127 8.56 0.74 6.92
C SER A 127 9.04 1.52 8.14
N SER A 128 8.31 2.57 8.52
CA SER A 128 8.61 3.35 9.72
C SER A 128 8.56 2.51 10.99
N ILE A 129 7.70 1.51 11.04
CA ILE A 129 7.58 0.58 12.17
C ILE A 129 8.88 -0.20 12.36
N LEU A 130 9.39 -0.80 11.28
CA LEU A 130 10.63 -1.56 11.34
C LEU A 130 11.85 -0.67 11.58
N LEU A 131 11.91 0.51 10.96
CA LEU A 131 13.01 1.45 11.18
C LEU A 131 13.04 1.95 12.63
N ALA A 132 11.88 2.23 13.23
CA ALA A 132 11.79 2.60 14.64
C ALA A 132 12.26 1.46 15.56
N MET A 133 11.82 0.22 15.27
CA MET A 133 12.28 -0.95 16.02
C MET A 133 13.80 -1.16 15.92
N MET A 134 14.36 -1.07 14.72
CA MET A 134 15.81 -1.20 14.50
C MET A 134 16.61 -0.17 15.30
N ALA A 135 16.12 1.08 15.36
CA ALA A 135 16.80 2.18 16.04
C ALA A 135 16.60 2.19 17.57
N SER A 136 15.61 1.47 18.09
CA SER A 136 15.21 1.52 19.51
C SER A 136 16.13 0.78 20.45
N ALA A 137 16.98 -0.12 19.97
CA ALA A 137 17.74 -1.11 20.75
C ALA A 137 16.87 -2.04 21.63
N MET A 138 15.56 -2.09 21.41
CA MET A 138 14.63 -2.98 22.10
C MET A 138 14.60 -4.36 21.46
N ASN A 139 14.07 -5.36 22.20
CA ASN A 139 13.90 -6.70 21.65
C ASN A 139 12.82 -6.73 20.55
N GLY A 140 13.24 -6.87 19.29
CA GLY A 140 12.35 -6.92 18.13
C GLY A 140 11.65 -8.27 17.90
N GLN A 141 11.86 -9.29 18.76
CA GLN A 141 11.19 -10.59 18.61
C GLN A 141 9.73 -10.56 19.06
N SER A 142 9.37 -9.62 19.92
CA SER A 142 7.99 -9.44 20.39
C SER A 142 7.71 -7.94 20.56
N PHE A 143 6.83 -7.42 19.73
CA PHE A 143 6.34 -6.04 19.83
C PHE A 143 4.91 -5.97 19.31
N THR A 144 4.16 -4.95 19.73
CA THR A 144 2.79 -4.73 19.28
C THR A 144 2.67 -3.36 18.62
N PHE A 145 2.13 -3.35 17.40
CA PHE A 145 1.76 -2.13 16.70
C PHE A 145 0.31 -1.77 17.02
N HIS A 146 0.10 -0.66 17.74
CA HIS A 146 -1.24 -0.20 18.17
C HIS A 146 -1.89 0.79 17.20
N GLY A 147 -1.26 1.07 16.06
CA GLY A 147 -1.70 2.11 15.15
C GLY A 147 -1.41 3.52 15.66
N TYR A 148 -2.15 4.49 15.14
CA TYR A 148 -2.01 5.89 15.56
C TYR A 148 -2.71 6.11 16.91
N LEU A 149 -2.00 6.77 17.83
CA LEU A 149 -2.59 7.25 19.07
C LEU A 149 -3.46 8.48 18.78
N SER A 150 -4.43 8.75 19.67
CA SER A 150 -5.27 9.95 19.59
C SER A 150 -4.42 11.22 19.57
N ILE A 151 -4.86 12.21 18.82
CA ILE A 151 -4.28 13.57 18.81
C ILE A 151 -4.66 14.31 20.10
N GLU A 152 -5.83 13.99 20.68
CA GLU A 152 -6.32 14.59 21.91
C GLU A 152 -5.44 14.21 23.10
N LYS A 153 -4.98 15.23 23.85
CA LYS A 153 -3.96 15.07 24.91
C LYS A 153 -4.40 14.10 26.02
N ASP A 154 -5.64 14.18 26.46
CA ASP A 154 -6.13 13.35 27.56
C ASP A 154 -6.34 11.90 27.16
N GLU A 155 -6.86 11.65 25.97
CA GLU A 155 -6.97 10.31 25.39
C GLU A 155 -5.60 9.68 25.16
N LYS A 156 -4.67 10.44 24.61
CA LYS A 156 -3.28 10.01 24.39
C LYS A 156 -2.60 9.61 25.69
N LYS A 157 -2.76 10.44 26.75
CA LYS A 157 -2.24 10.16 28.08
C LYS A 157 -2.87 8.91 28.70
N SER A 158 -4.17 8.72 28.53
CA SER A 158 -4.89 7.51 28.96
C SER A 158 -4.38 6.27 28.23
N SER A 159 -4.20 6.36 26.92
CA SER A 159 -3.65 5.27 26.11
C SER A 159 -2.26 4.86 26.57
N PHE A 160 -1.35 5.80 26.79
CA PHE A 160 -0.02 5.49 27.33
C PHE A 160 -0.06 4.75 28.66
N LYS A 161 -0.89 5.23 29.62
CA LYS A 161 -1.04 4.57 30.92
C LYS A 161 -1.58 3.14 30.82
N THR A 162 -2.41 2.89 29.82
CA THR A 162 -2.96 1.55 29.57
C THR A 162 -1.87 0.64 28.96
N LEU A 163 -1.10 1.15 28.00
CA LEU A 163 -0.05 0.40 27.33
C LEU A 163 1.14 0.08 28.25
N GLU A 164 1.46 0.96 29.22
CA GLU A 164 2.51 0.71 30.23
C GLU A 164 2.17 -0.43 31.21
N ARG A 165 0.93 -0.91 31.25
CA ARG A 165 0.50 -1.96 32.18
C ARG A 165 0.43 -3.35 31.54
N ILE A 166 0.66 -3.43 30.25
CA ILE A 166 0.68 -4.68 29.48
C ILE A 166 2.11 -5.21 29.45
#